data_388df1df5f0c3da0fde74607a5344fea
#
_entry.id   388df1df5f0c3da0fde74607a5344fea
#
_cell.length_a   1.000
_cell.length_b   1.000
_cell.length_c   1.000
_cell.angle_alpha   90.00
_cell.angle_beta   90.00
_cell.angle_gamma   90.00
#
_symmetry.space_group_name_H-M   'P 1'
#
loop_
_entity.id
_entity.type
_entity.pdbx_description
1 polymer ?
#
loop_
_entity_poly.entity_id
_entity_poly.type
_entity_poly.pdbx_seq_one_letter_code
_entity_poly.pdbx_strand_id
1 'polypeptide(L)'
;MKRLLRFSVFVALALTGNATFAADECAKITATGHPQYPVIAFKDGDNIVGAAPMLVEAIAKKINIPLESKAMGTWADAQAATKDGKADMIFGIYYNDERATYLDYVQPAFIFDPVVVFVKNDKKFPFTGQDDLIGKKGVTNQGESYGNDFDAFIKDKLTVARADGIDDAFKVLMAGDADYLIAGYYPGLAEAAKAGLKDDVVPLEPALLSAEMFVAFSKKSPCKSLAPQFGEGITQLTTDGSFHKMLTDAIGAWDAKNPPKE
;
A
#
# COMPACT_ATOMS: atom_id res chain seq x y z
N MET A 1 3.49 77.38 -50.61
CA MET A 1 4.17 76.86 -49.46
C MET A 1 3.26 75.90 -48.74
N LYS A 2 3.43 74.55 -48.95
CA LYS A 2 2.59 73.48 -48.36
C LYS A 2 3.40 72.83 -47.27
N ARG A 3 2.96 72.93 -46.03
CA ARG A 3 3.56 72.24 -44.86
C ARG A 3 2.96 70.84 -44.75
N LEU A 4 3.79 69.81 -44.91
CA LEU A 4 3.43 68.40 -44.63
C LEU A 4 3.56 68.12 -43.13
N LEU A 5 2.46 67.79 -42.48
CA LEU A 5 2.40 67.27 -41.12
C LEU A 5 2.73 65.77 -41.17
N ARG A 6 3.84 65.34 -40.54
CA ARG A 6 4.17 63.91 -40.35
C ARG A 6 3.54 63.44 -39.03
N PHE A 7 2.56 62.57 -39.11
CA PHE A 7 2.04 61.80 -37.96
C PHE A 7 2.94 60.58 -37.71
N SER A 8 3.62 60.56 -36.56
CA SER A 8 4.33 59.38 -36.12
C SER A 8 3.36 58.52 -35.28
N VAL A 9 3.06 57.35 -35.79
CA VAL A 9 2.25 56.35 -35.06
C VAL A 9 3.20 55.58 -34.16
N PHE A 10 3.09 55.73 -32.84
CA PHE A 10 3.76 54.85 -31.87
C PHE A 10 2.92 53.60 -31.68
N VAL A 11 3.39 52.45 -32.19
CA VAL A 11 2.82 51.14 -31.89
C VAL A 11 3.40 50.68 -30.55
N ALA A 12 2.61 50.73 -29.50
CA ALA A 12 2.93 50.13 -28.20
C ALA A 12 2.74 48.63 -28.31
N LEU A 13 3.85 47.85 -28.35
CA LEU A 13 3.87 46.45 -28.29
C LEU A 13 3.60 45.99 -26.83
N ALA A 14 2.36 45.62 -26.52
CA ALA A 14 2.04 45.04 -25.22
C ALA A 14 2.56 43.60 -25.17
N LEU A 15 3.68 43.41 -24.49
CA LEU A 15 4.18 42.09 -24.09
C LEU A 15 3.25 41.53 -23.00
N THR A 16 2.25 40.75 -23.42
CA THR A 16 1.50 39.90 -22.50
C THR A 16 2.42 38.75 -22.07
N GLY A 17 3.09 38.95 -20.95
CA GLY A 17 3.80 37.86 -20.28
C GLY A 17 2.79 36.82 -19.82
N ASN A 18 2.69 35.71 -20.56
CA ASN A 18 2.08 34.50 -20.03
C ASN A 18 2.93 34.05 -18.85
N ALA A 19 2.49 34.33 -17.62
CA ALA A 19 2.97 33.65 -16.43
C ALA A 19 2.46 32.20 -16.56
N THR A 20 3.26 31.37 -17.20
CA THR A 20 3.14 29.91 -17.03
C THR A 20 3.46 29.66 -15.56
N PHE A 21 2.44 29.41 -14.74
CA PHE A 21 2.64 28.68 -13.49
C PHE A 21 3.27 27.36 -13.92
N ALA A 22 4.58 27.24 -13.76
CA ALA A 22 5.25 25.95 -13.82
C ALA A 22 4.60 25.12 -12.71
N ALA A 23 3.79 24.14 -13.07
CA ALA A 23 3.43 23.08 -12.15
C ALA A 23 4.77 22.55 -11.63
N ASP A 24 4.93 22.42 -10.32
CA ASP A 24 6.13 21.81 -9.73
C ASP A 24 6.33 20.47 -10.45
N GLU A 25 7.37 20.40 -11.29
CA GLU A 25 7.67 19.18 -12.01
C GLU A 25 8.14 18.14 -11.00
N CYS A 26 7.62 16.92 -11.10
CA CYS A 26 8.06 15.79 -10.30
C CYS A 26 9.52 15.45 -10.64
N ALA A 27 10.45 15.94 -9.81
CA ALA A 27 11.88 15.68 -9.99
C ALA A 27 12.32 14.32 -9.40
N LYS A 28 11.59 13.81 -8.41
CA LYS A 28 11.88 12.57 -7.68
C LYS A 28 10.62 12.10 -6.97
N ILE A 29 10.47 10.79 -6.80
CA ILE A 29 9.39 10.18 -6.01
C ILE A 29 9.97 9.63 -4.72
N THR A 30 9.43 10.06 -3.58
CA THR A 30 9.61 9.39 -2.29
C THR A 30 8.39 8.49 -2.04
N ALA A 31 8.61 7.18 -2.11
CA ALA A 31 7.58 6.17 -1.92
C ALA A 31 7.70 5.50 -0.55
N THR A 32 6.58 5.01 -0.03
CA THR A 32 6.52 4.23 1.20
C THR A 32 5.51 3.09 1.08
N GLY A 33 5.48 2.21 2.07
CA GLY A 33 4.55 1.09 2.12
C GLY A 33 4.48 0.48 3.50
N HIS A 34 3.76 -0.64 3.61
CA HIS A 34 3.61 -1.35 4.87
C HIS A 34 4.96 -1.92 5.34
N PRO A 35 5.43 -1.63 6.57
CA PRO A 35 6.72 -2.12 7.06
C PRO A 35 6.72 -3.61 7.44
N GLN A 36 5.54 -4.22 7.61
CA GLN A 36 5.33 -5.60 8.06
C GLN A 36 4.27 -6.32 7.21
N TYR A 37 4.45 -6.30 5.90
CA TYR A 37 3.61 -7.03 4.94
C TYR A 37 4.50 -7.87 4.02
N PRO A 38 5.17 -8.90 4.61
CA PRO A 38 6.22 -9.64 3.91
C PRO A 38 5.78 -10.18 2.57
N VAL A 39 6.75 -10.32 1.72
CA VAL A 39 6.82 -10.48 0.29
C VAL A 39 6.38 -9.26 -0.49
N ILE A 40 5.26 -8.64 -0.15
CA ILE A 40 4.75 -7.46 -0.87
C ILE A 40 5.55 -6.21 -0.51
N ALA A 41 5.64 -5.90 0.79
CA ALA A 41 6.35 -4.75 1.31
C ALA A 41 6.81 -5.00 2.75
N PHE A 42 8.09 -4.85 3.05
CA PHE A 42 8.60 -4.99 4.41
C PHE A 42 9.82 -4.11 4.63
N LYS A 43 10.04 -3.75 5.88
CA LYS A 43 11.15 -2.89 6.29
C LYS A 43 12.48 -3.65 6.23
N ASP A 44 13.49 -3.00 5.63
CA ASP A 44 14.89 -3.42 5.63
C ASP A 44 15.78 -2.20 5.88
N GLY A 45 16.28 -2.05 7.10
CA GLY A 45 16.96 -0.82 7.53
C GLY A 45 16.03 0.40 7.43
N ASP A 46 16.44 1.40 6.67
CA ASP A 46 15.67 2.63 6.44
C ASP A 46 14.76 2.56 5.20
N ASN A 47 14.73 1.42 4.51
CA ASN A 47 13.99 1.26 3.28
C ASN A 47 12.81 0.30 3.45
N ILE A 48 11.84 0.41 2.53
CA ILE A 48 10.85 -0.64 2.28
C ILE A 48 11.30 -1.41 1.06
N VAL A 49 11.33 -2.74 1.19
CA VAL A 49 11.69 -3.69 0.13
C VAL A 49 10.56 -4.69 -0.09
N GLY A 50 10.62 -5.47 -1.17
CA GLY A 50 9.59 -6.45 -1.53
C GLY A 50 9.12 -6.28 -2.97
N ALA A 51 8.10 -7.02 -3.36
CA ALA A 51 7.62 -7.04 -4.74
C ALA A 51 7.00 -5.69 -5.18
N ALA A 52 6.30 -4.99 -4.29
CA ALA A 52 5.69 -3.70 -4.62
C ALA A 52 6.73 -2.59 -4.83
N PRO A 53 7.76 -2.40 -3.97
CA PRO A 53 8.88 -1.51 -4.30
C PRO A 53 9.56 -1.86 -5.62
N MET A 54 9.87 -3.14 -5.88
CA MET A 54 10.49 -3.58 -7.15
C MET A 54 9.63 -3.18 -8.36
N LEU A 55 8.31 -3.31 -8.26
CA LEU A 55 7.36 -2.91 -9.30
C LEU A 55 7.45 -1.40 -9.60
N VAL A 56 7.29 -0.57 -8.56
CA VAL A 56 7.29 0.89 -8.76
C VAL A 56 8.65 1.44 -9.17
N GLU A 57 9.75 0.85 -8.70
CA GLU A 57 11.11 1.18 -9.11
C GLU A 57 11.37 0.83 -10.58
N ALA A 58 10.89 -0.33 -11.05
CA ALA A 58 11.00 -0.72 -12.46
C ALA A 58 10.25 0.26 -13.37
N ILE A 59 9.05 0.69 -12.97
CA ILE A 59 8.25 1.67 -13.70
C ILE A 59 8.94 3.04 -13.69
N ALA A 60 9.35 3.53 -12.53
CA ALA A 60 10.02 4.81 -12.39
C ALA A 60 11.30 4.90 -13.23
N LYS A 61 12.10 3.81 -13.24
CA LYS A 61 13.29 3.68 -14.09
C LYS A 61 12.95 3.80 -15.57
N LYS A 62 11.87 3.16 -16.02
CA LYS A 62 11.43 3.19 -17.43
C LYS A 62 11.03 4.60 -17.90
N ILE A 63 10.43 5.40 -16.99
CA ILE A 63 10.03 6.80 -17.28
C ILE A 63 11.09 7.82 -16.87
N ASN A 64 12.31 7.37 -16.49
CA ASN A 64 13.45 8.20 -16.09
C ASN A 64 13.18 9.14 -14.90
N ILE A 65 12.37 8.73 -13.93
CA ILE A 65 12.13 9.47 -12.68
C ILE A 65 12.86 8.76 -11.53
N PRO A 66 13.74 9.43 -10.79
CA PRO A 66 14.32 8.87 -9.56
C PRO A 66 13.23 8.51 -8.55
N LEU A 67 13.32 7.31 -7.95
CA LEU A 67 12.42 6.86 -6.90
C LEU A 67 13.22 6.24 -5.76
N GLU A 68 12.83 6.54 -4.53
CA GLU A 68 13.33 5.87 -3.34
C GLU A 68 12.17 5.38 -2.48
N SER A 69 12.28 4.13 -1.99
CA SER A 69 11.29 3.47 -1.14
C SER A 69 11.74 3.54 0.32
N LYS A 70 11.11 4.39 1.14
CA LYS A 70 11.51 4.69 2.52
C LYS A 70 10.57 4.10 3.56
N ALA A 71 11.14 3.56 4.64
CA ALA A 71 10.38 3.23 5.84
C ALA A 71 9.98 4.50 6.59
N MET A 72 8.71 4.65 6.91
CA MET A 72 8.16 5.82 7.59
C MET A 72 7.41 5.43 8.88
N GLY A 73 8.06 4.62 9.72
CA GLY A 73 7.49 4.16 11.00
C GLY A 73 6.57 2.96 10.85
N THR A 74 5.47 2.96 11.58
CA THR A 74 4.41 1.93 11.53
C THR A 74 3.57 2.07 10.25
N TRP A 75 2.65 1.13 10.02
CA TRP A 75 1.70 1.26 8.90
C TRP A 75 0.82 2.52 8.99
N ALA A 76 0.38 2.86 10.18
CA ALA A 76 -0.35 4.10 10.42
C ALA A 76 0.49 5.35 10.12
N ASP A 77 1.79 5.35 10.50
CA ASP A 77 2.72 6.45 10.21
C ASP A 77 2.99 6.60 8.71
N ALA A 78 3.15 5.50 7.96
CA ALA A 78 3.33 5.51 6.52
C ALA A 78 2.12 6.15 5.79
N GLN A 79 0.90 5.80 6.22
CA GLN A 79 -0.33 6.40 5.72
C GLN A 79 -0.41 7.89 6.08
N ALA A 80 -0.10 8.26 7.32
CA ALA A 80 -0.08 9.65 7.77
C ALA A 80 0.96 10.48 7.00
N ALA A 81 2.17 9.95 6.76
CA ALA A 81 3.20 10.61 5.98
C ALA A 81 2.75 10.88 4.54
N THR A 82 2.03 9.93 3.92
CA THR A 82 1.48 10.10 2.57
C THR A 82 0.32 11.11 2.56
N LYS A 83 -0.57 11.06 3.55
CA LYS A 83 -1.66 12.04 3.73
C LYS A 83 -1.12 13.46 3.90
N ASP A 84 0.00 13.60 4.59
CA ASP A 84 0.67 14.89 4.83
C ASP A 84 1.48 15.39 3.63
N GLY A 85 1.74 14.53 2.62
CA GLY A 85 2.58 14.84 1.46
C GLY A 85 4.09 14.73 1.75
N LYS A 86 4.47 14.05 2.85
CA LYS A 86 5.87 13.72 3.16
C LYS A 86 6.36 12.52 2.32
N ALA A 87 5.45 11.65 1.91
CA ALA A 87 5.64 10.66 0.87
C ALA A 87 4.77 11.03 -0.33
N ASP A 88 5.33 10.91 -1.53
CA ASP A 88 4.63 11.15 -2.79
C ASP A 88 3.72 9.99 -3.16
N MET A 89 4.14 8.77 -2.81
CA MET A 89 3.52 7.52 -3.21
C MET A 89 3.46 6.54 -2.04
N ILE A 90 2.37 5.79 -1.97
CA ILE A 90 2.23 4.61 -1.12
C ILE A 90 1.88 3.40 -1.97
N PHE A 91 2.45 2.24 -1.67
CA PHE A 91 2.17 0.99 -2.37
C PHE A 91 1.75 -0.11 -1.39
N GLY A 92 1.04 -1.12 -1.91
CA GLY A 92 0.54 -2.21 -1.09
C GLY A 92 -0.63 -1.78 -0.20
N ILE A 93 -1.54 -0.95 -0.74
CA ILE A 93 -2.66 -0.39 0.00
C ILE A 93 -4.00 -0.80 -0.62
N TYR A 94 -4.95 -1.22 0.23
CA TYR A 94 -6.32 -1.48 -0.17
C TYR A 94 -7.12 -0.19 -0.28
N TYR A 95 -8.12 -0.21 -1.16
CA TYR A 95 -9.03 0.91 -1.32
C TYR A 95 -10.04 0.99 -0.15
N ASN A 96 -10.27 2.20 0.34
CA ASN A 96 -11.47 2.60 1.04
C ASN A 96 -11.75 4.09 0.81
N ASP A 97 -12.96 4.56 1.12
CA ASP A 97 -13.39 5.93 0.85
C ASP A 97 -12.62 6.96 1.69
N GLU A 98 -12.24 6.63 2.92
CA GLU A 98 -11.43 7.52 3.76
C GLU A 98 -10.06 7.77 3.10
N ARG A 99 -9.37 6.72 2.68
CA ARG A 99 -8.08 6.82 1.99
C ARG A 99 -8.20 7.55 0.67
N ALA A 100 -9.30 7.35 -0.07
CA ALA A 100 -9.57 8.06 -1.32
C ALA A 100 -9.74 9.57 -1.15
N THR A 101 -9.96 10.07 0.08
CA THR A 101 -9.96 11.52 0.33
C THR A 101 -8.60 12.17 0.15
N TYR A 102 -7.50 11.44 0.37
CA TYR A 102 -6.14 11.96 0.30
C TYR A 102 -5.21 11.21 -0.68
N LEU A 103 -5.67 10.10 -1.27
CA LEU A 103 -4.94 9.31 -2.27
C LEU A 103 -5.61 9.35 -3.63
N ASP A 104 -4.79 9.42 -4.67
CA ASP A 104 -5.14 9.13 -6.06
C ASP A 104 -4.63 7.72 -6.40
N TYR A 105 -5.56 6.75 -6.47
CA TYR A 105 -5.25 5.35 -6.74
C TYR A 105 -4.86 5.13 -8.20
N VAL A 106 -3.74 4.44 -8.42
CA VAL A 106 -3.29 4.04 -9.76
C VAL A 106 -4.02 2.77 -10.19
N GLN A 107 -4.70 2.82 -11.32
CA GLN A 107 -5.36 1.66 -11.91
C GLN A 107 -4.47 0.99 -12.97
N PRO A 108 -4.52 -0.37 -13.08
CA PRO A 108 -5.27 -1.31 -12.26
C PRO A 108 -4.59 -1.62 -10.92
N ALA A 109 -5.25 -2.38 -10.06
CA ALA A 109 -4.61 -3.07 -8.93
C ALA A 109 -3.47 -3.97 -9.46
N PHE A 110 -2.37 -4.07 -8.71
CA PHE A 110 -1.24 -4.90 -9.16
C PHE A 110 -1.31 -6.35 -8.68
N ILE A 111 -2.12 -6.64 -7.64
CA ILE A 111 -2.37 -7.99 -7.12
C ILE A 111 -3.70 -8.03 -6.36
N PHE A 112 -4.29 -9.23 -6.29
CA PHE A 112 -5.38 -9.57 -5.39
C PHE A 112 -4.82 -10.32 -4.19
N ASP A 113 -5.19 -9.91 -2.99
CA ASP A 113 -4.72 -10.49 -1.74
C ASP A 113 -5.88 -11.11 -0.96
N PRO A 114 -5.86 -12.44 -0.71
CA PRO A 114 -6.84 -13.07 0.15
C PRO A 114 -6.66 -12.61 1.60
N VAL A 115 -7.71 -12.04 2.19
CA VAL A 115 -7.77 -11.73 3.62
C VAL A 115 -8.45 -12.89 4.34
N VAL A 116 -7.80 -13.41 5.37
CA VAL A 116 -8.24 -14.62 6.09
C VAL A 116 -8.27 -14.40 7.59
N VAL A 117 -8.87 -15.36 8.27
CA VAL A 117 -8.91 -15.48 9.71
C VAL A 117 -7.89 -16.52 10.15
N PHE A 118 -6.87 -16.12 10.89
CA PHE A 118 -5.95 -17.04 11.56
C PHE A 118 -6.47 -17.38 12.95
N VAL A 119 -6.37 -18.64 13.31
CA VAL A 119 -6.72 -19.14 14.65
C VAL A 119 -5.64 -20.07 15.17
N LYS A 120 -5.59 -20.29 16.49
CA LYS A 120 -4.78 -21.38 17.06
C LYS A 120 -5.27 -22.72 16.53
N ASN A 121 -4.35 -23.60 16.16
CA ASN A 121 -4.66 -24.89 15.55
C ASN A 121 -5.55 -25.77 16.43
N ASP A 122 -5.40 -25.68 17.76
CA ASP A 122 -6.21 -26.37 18.76
C ASP A 122 -7.53 -25.67 19.13
N LYS A 123 -7.79 -24.48 18.54
CA LYS A 123 -8.98 -23.65 18.82
C LYS A 123 -9.81 -23.33 17.58
N LYS A 124 -9.69 -24.19 16.54
CA LYS A 124 -10.52 -24.05 15.34
C LYS A 124 -12.01 -24.12 15.68
N PHE A 125 -12.79 -23.30 14.99
CA PHE A 125 -14.26 -23.31 15.06
C PHE A 125 -14.86 -23.44 13.66
N PRO A 126 -16.11 -23.86 13.52
CA PRO A 126 -16.82 -23.86 12.23
C PRO A 126 -16.82 -22.46 11.65
N PHE A 127 -16.39 -22.33 10.38
CA PHE A 127 -16.24 -21.07 9.72
C PHE A 127 -16.72 -21.16 8.27
N THR A 128 -17.66 -20.31 7.91
CA THR A 128 -18.25 -20.20 6.57
C THR A 128 -18.21 -18.76 6.04
N GLY A 129 -17.90 -17.80 6.92
CA GLY A 129 -17.83 -16.39 6.56
C GLY A 129 -17.82 -15.46 7.78
N GLN A 130 -17.94 -14.18 7.51
CA GLN A 130 -17.77 -13.11 8.51
C GLN A 130 -18.75 -13.19 9.69
N ASP A 131 -19.96 -13.73 9.50
CA ASP A 131 -20.97 -13.80 10.57
C ASP A 131 -20.56 -14.77 11.69
N ASP A 132 -19.71 -15.77 11.40
CA ASP A 132 -19.20 -16.72 12.40
C ASP A 132 -18.19 -16.07 13.38
N LEU A 133 -17.76 -14.84 13.11
CA LEU A 133 -16.89 -14.04 13.98
C LEU A 133 -17.67 -13.27 15.05
N ILE A 134 -18.99 -13.16 14.93
CA ILE A 134 -19.85 -12.43 15.90
C ILE A 134 -19.77 -13.11 17.27
N GLY A 135 -19.55 -12.31 18.32
CA GLY A 135 -19.43 -12.78 19.68
C GLY A 135 -18.05 -13.33 20.07
N LYS A 136 -17.09 -13.38 19.11
CA LYS A 136 -15.69 -13.75 19.37
C LYS A 136 -14.83 -12.50 19.44
N LYS A 137 -13.67 -12.61 20.10
CA LYS A 137 -12.68 -11.54 20.18
C LYS A 137 -11.68 -11.67 19.03
N GLY A 138 -11.58 -10.65 18.20
CA GLY A 138 -10.60 -10.56 17.14
C GLY A 138 -9.43 -9.65 17.46
N VAL A 139 -8.36 -9.79 16.71
CA VAL A 139 -7.25 -8.84 16.66
C VAL A 139 -6.83 -8.61 15.21
N THR A 140 -6.32 -7.42 14.92
CA THR A 140 -5.67 -7.08 13.64
C THR A 140 -4.63 -6.00 13.86
N ASN A 141 -3.84 -5.69 12.83
CA ASN A 141 -2.83 -4.63 12.91
C ASN A 141 -3.48 -3.22 12.93
N GLN A 142 -2.86 -2.30 13.65
CA GLN A 142 -3.25 -0.88 13.68
C GLN A 142 -3.10 -0.25 12.28
N GLY A 143 -4.13 0.51 11.86
CA GLY A 143 -4.16 1.16 10.56
C GLY A 143 -4.63 0.27 9.41
N GLU A 144 -4.95 -1.02 9.66
CA GLU A 144 -5.56 -1.86 8.65
C GLU A 144 -7.00 -1.46 8.34
N SER A 145 -7.34 -1.62 7.08
CA SER A 145 -8.68 -1.51 6.52
C SER A 145 -8.81 -2.58 5.44
N TYR A 146 -9.95 -3.20 5.39
CA TYR A 146 -10.26 -4.29 4.46
C TYR A 146 -11.35 -3.91 3.44
N GLY A 147 -11.55 -2.61 3.26
CA GLY A 147 -12.59 -2.04 2.40
C GLY A 147 -13.85 -1.64 3.18
N ASN A 148 -14.64 -0.76 2.57
CA ASN A 148 -15.75 -0.07 3.26
C ASN A 148 -16.74 -1.03 3.92
N ASP A 149 -17.16 -2.08 3.20
CA ASP A 149 -18.21 -3.00 3.66
C ASP A 149 -17.74 -3.82 4.87
N PHE A 150 -16.54 -4.41 4.79
CA PHE A 150 -16.03 -5.24 5.87
C PHE A 150 -15.56 -4.38 7.06
N ASP A 151 -15.02 -3.19 6.84
CA ASP A 151 -14.71 -2.25 7.91
C ASP A 151 -15.97 -1.80 8.68
N ALA A 152 -17.08 -1.57 7.97
CA ALA A 152 -18.37 -1.30 8.59
C ALA A 152 -18.87 -2.50 9.40
N PHE A 153 -18.76 -3.72 8.87
CA PHE A 153 -19.11 -4.94 9.59
C PHE A 153 -18.27 -5.13 10.86
N ILE A 154 -16.94 -4.92 10.77
CA ILE A 154 -16.04 -4.96 11.95
C ILE A 154 -16.53 -3.98 13.02
N LYS A 155 -16.79 -2.73 12.61
CA LYS A 155 -17.21 -1.66 13.53
C LYS A 155 -18.55 -1.96 14.22
N ASP A 156 -19.50 -2.48 13.48
CA ASP A 156 -20.91 -2.61 13.95
C ASP A 156 -21.19 -3.96 14.62
N LYS A 157 -20.47 -5.02 14.30
CA LYS A 157 -20.78 -6.40 14.66
C LYS A 157 -19.68 -7.13 15.42
N LEU A 158 -18.41 -6.73 15.28
CA LEU A 158 -17.28 -7.45 15.82
C LEU A 158 -16.60 -6.72 16.98
N THR A 159 -15.89 -7.47 17.80
CA THR A 159 -14.99 -6.94 18.82
C THR A 159 -13.57 -7.25 18.35
N VAL A 160 -12.90 -6.27 17.70
CA VAL A 160 -11.57 -6.44 17.12
C VAL A 160 -10.60 -5.44 17.76
N ALA A 161 -9.60 -5.95 18.47
CA ALA A 161 -8.50 -5.15 19.00
C ALA A 161 -7.51 -4.77 17.88
N ARG A 162 -6.75 -3.70 18.09
CA ARG A 162 -5.72 -3.22 17.18
C ARG A 162 -4.35 -3.36 17.86
N ALA A 163 -3.44 -4.13 17.25
CA ALA A 163 -2.07 -4.33 17.70
C ALA A 163 -1.09 -3.45 16.91
N ASP A 164 0.08 -3.14 17.47
CA ASP A 164 1.06 -2.24 16.83
C ASP A 164 1.86 -2.90 15.68
N GLY A 165 1.53 -4.13 15.34
CA GLY A 165 2.12 -4.89 14.24
C GLY A 165 1.50 -6.28 14.15
N ILE A 166 1.73 -6.96 13.03
CA ILE A 166 1.21 -8.33 12.85
C ILE A 166 1.87 -9.32 13.82
N ASP A 167 3.13 -9.12 14.17
CA ASP A 167 3.84 -9.92 15.17
C ASP A 167 3.24 -9.75 16.57
N ASP A 168 2.86 -8.53 16.95
CA ASP A 168 2.14 -8.30 18.22
C ASP A 168 0.71 -8.86 18.16
N ALA A 169 0.04 -8.79 17.01
CA ALA A 169 -1.27 -9.43 16.84
C ALA A 169 -1.18 -10.96 17.02
N PHE A 170 -0.13 -11.62 16.53
CA PHE A 170 0.09 -13.05 16.80
C PHE A 170 0.35 -13.32 18.29
N LYS A 171 1.08 -12.45 19.00
CA LYS A 171 1.27 -12.61 20.46
C LYS A 171 -0.06 -12.54 21.21
N VAL A 172 -0.95 -11.60 20.84
CA VAL A 172 -2.30 -11.49 21.40
C VAL A 172 -3.12 -12.77 21.14
N LEU A 173 -3.07 -13.31 19.92
CA LEU A 173 -3.74 -14.57 19.56
C LEU A 173 -3.18 -15.74 20.37
N MET A 174 -1.85 -15.85 20.47
CA MET A 174 -1.20 -16.98 21.17
C MET A 174 -1.40 -16.92 22.68
N ALA A 175 -1.48 -15.72 23.28
CA ALA A 175 -1.84 -15.52 24.69
C ALA A 175 -3.28 -15.94 25.01
N GLY A 176 -4.15 -16.03 23.99
CA GLY A 176 -5.59 -16.34 24.14
C GLY A 176 -6.41 -15.10 24.51
N ASP A 177 -5.87 -13.90 24.35
CA ASP A 177 -6.59 -12.64 24.55
C ASP A 177 -7.52 -12.34 23.35
N ALA A 178 -7.27 -12.98 22.21
CA ALA A 178 -8.13 -13.02 21.04
C ALA A 178 -8.39 -14.46 20.59
N ASP A 179 -9.57 -14.69 20.04
CA ASP A 179 -10.00 -15.98 19.46
C ASP A 179 -9.49 -16.12 18.01
N TYR A 180 -9.29 -14.99 17.31
CA TYR A 180 -8.84 -14.95 15.92
C TYR A 180 -8.05 -13.69 15.61
N LEU A 181 -7.22 -13.79 14.53
CA LEU A 181 -6.49 -12.68 13.91
C LEU A 181 -6.97 -12.52 12.46
N ILE A 182 -7.31 -11.30 12.03
CA ILE A 182 -7.57 -10.96 10.63
C ILE A 182 -6.29 -10.43 10.01
N ALA A 183 -5.84 -11.04 8.92
CA ALA A 183 -4.65 -10.61 8.16
C ALA A 183 -4.71 -11.09 6.70
N GLY A 184 -3.85 -10.52 5.85
CA GLY A 184 -3.58 -11.10 4.54
C GLY A 184 -3.01 -12.52 4.67
N TYR A 185 -3.40 -13.39 3.75
CA TYR A 185 -3.00 -14.80 3.80
C TYR A 185 -1.49 -14.98 3.76
N TYR A 186 -0.84 -14.39 2.73
CA TYR A 186 0.60 -14.58 2.54
C TYR A 186 1.46 -13.91 3.63
N PRO A 187 1.23 -12.64 3.99
CA PRO A 187 1.99 -12.03 5.08
C PRO A 187 1.74 -12.69 6.43
N GLY A 188 0.52 -13.16 6.69
CA GLY A 188 0.21 -13.90 7.91
C GLY A 188 0.98 -15.21 8.01
N LEU A 189 1.05 -16.01 6.94
CA LEU A 189 1.84 -17.24 6.92
C LEU A 189 3.35 -16.96 7.08
N ALA A 190 3.88 -15.93 6.40
CA ALA A 190 5.29 -15.59 6.47
C ALA A 190 5.70 -15.13 7.88
N GLU A 191 4.88 -14.31 8.53
CA GLU A 191 5.14 -13.87 9.91
C GLU A 191 4.95 -15.00 10.92
N ALA A 192 3.96 -15.87 10.74
CA ALA A 192 3.79 -17.07 11.56
C ALA A 192 5.02 -18.00 11.47
N ALA A 193 5.55 -18.23 10.27
CA ALA A 193 6.76 -19.03 10.05
C ALA A 193 7.98 -18.39 10.73
N LYS A 194 8.20 -17.09 10.56
CA LYS A 194 9.26 -16.31 11.22
C LYS A 194 9.18 -16.38 12.74
N ALA A 195 7.95 -16.35 13.28
CA ALA A 195 7.70 -16.46 14.73
C ALA A 195 7.86 -17.90 15.26
N GLY A 196 7.97 -18.93 14.42
CA GLY A 196 7.97 -20.34 14.79
C GLY A 196 6.59 -20.89 15.11
N LEU A 197 5.53 -20.26 14.58
CA LEU A 197 4.12 -20.59 14.86
C LEU A 197 3.43 -21.35 13.71
N LYS A 198 4.17 -21.82 12.71
CA LYS A 198 3.60 -22.46 11.50
C LYS A 198 2.69 -23.67 11.78
N ASP A 199 2.95 -24.38 12.89
CA ASP A 199 2.18 -25.54 13.32
C ASP A 199 1.13 -25.20 14.40
N ASP A 200 1.27 -24.03 15.04
CA ASP A 200 0.41 -23.57 16.12
C ASP A 200 -0.77 -22.73 15.65
N VAL A 201 -0.67 -22.12 14.46
CA VAL A 201 -1.73 -21.30 13.88
C VAL A 201 -2.08 -21.78 12.48
N VAL A 202 -3.34 -21.62 12.12
CA VAL A 202 -3.85 -21.99 10.79
C VAL A 202 -4.81 -20.92 10.28
N PRO A 203 -4.83 -20.64 8.97
CA PRO A 203 -5.89 -19.86 8.37
C PRO A 203 -7.16 -20.69 8.26
N LEU A 204 -8.31 -20.10 8.52
CA LEU A 204 -9.61 -20.69 8.25
C LEU A 204 -10.01 -20.46 6.79
N GLU A 205 -10.78 -21.37 6.24
CA GLU A 205 -11.37 -21.30 4.90
C GLU A 205 -12.89 -21.26 4.98
N PRO A 206 -13.56 -20.52 4.07
CA PRO A 206 -13.00 -19.73 2.96
C PRO A 206 -12.32 -18.43 3.42
N ALA A 207 -11.58 -17.76 2.52
CA ALA A 207 -11.13 -16.39 2.78
C ALA A 207 -12.32 -15.46 3.05
N LEU A 208 -12.14 -14.48 3.94
CA LEU A 208 -13.16 -13.46 4.23
C LEU A 208 -13.50 -12.64 2.99
N LEU A 209 -12.45 -12.25 2.25
CA LEU A 209 -12.54 -11.49 1.01
C LEU A 209 -11.22 -11.62 0.23
N SER A 210 -11.23 -11.17 -1.01
CA SER A 210 -10.04 -10.98 -1.83
C SER A 210 -9.91 -9.48 -2.13
N ALA A 211 -8.93 -8.84 -1.52
CA ALA A 211 -8.73 -7.40 -1.62
C ALA A 211 -7.86 -7.03 -2.81
N GLU A 212 -8.26 -5.99 -3.55
CA GLU A 212 -7.42 -5.35 -4.55
C GLU A 212 -6.36 -4.50 -3.88
N MET A 213 -5.09 -4.70 -4.27
CA MET A 213 -3.96 -3.97 -3.71
C MET A 213 -3.37 -3.04 -4.76
N PHE A 214 -3.20 -1.77 -4.37
CA PHE A 214 -2.88 -0.68 -5.26
C PHE A 214 -1.55 -0.01 -4.94
N VAL A 215 -1.05 0.70 -5.94
CA VAL A 215 -0.18 1.86 -5.79
C VAL A 215 -1.06 3.10 -5.78
N ALA A 216 -0.74 4.09 -4.95
CA ALA A 216 -1.48 5.35 -4.92
C ALA A 216 -0.55 6.54 -4.69
N PHE A 217 -0.84 7.67 -5.32
CA PHE A 217 -0.15 8.93 -5.07
C PHE A 217 -0.86 9.74 -3.99
N SER A 218 -0.09 10.46 -3.19
CA SER A 218 -0.64 11.53 -2.36
C SER A 218 -1.27 12.60 -3.25
N LYS A 219 -2.49 13.04 -2.93
CA LYS A 219 -3.12 14.18 -3.63
C LYS A 219 -2.33 15.48 -3.48
N LYS A 220 -1.44 15.57 -2.48
CA LYS A 220 -0.54 16.70 -2.26
C LYS A 220 0.77 16.60 -3.09
N SER A 221 1.08 15.43 -3.65
CA SER A 221 2.31 15.24 -4.42
C SER A 221 2.24 15.91 -5.79
N PRO A 222 3.29 16.61 -6.23
CA PRO A 222 3.45 17.06 -7.60
C PRO A 222 3.58 15.88 -8.57
N CYS A 223 4.01 14.71 -8.09
CA CYS A 223 4.23 13.51 -8.89
C CYS A 223 2.93 12.76 -9.27
N LYS A 224 1.77 13.12 -8.72
CA LYS A 224 0.49 12.45 -9.02
C LYS A 224 0.09 12.46 -10.51
N SER A 225 0.58 13.44 -11.27
CA SER A 225 0.39 13.49 -12.73
C SER A 225 1.00 12.31 -13.47
N LEU A 226 1.90 11.54 -12.82
CA LEU A 226 2.50 10.31 -13.36
C LEU A 226 1.61 9.07 -13.20
N ALA A 227 0.46 9.16 -12.53
CA ALA A 227 -0.43 8.02 -12.30
C ALA A 227 -0.79 7.23 -13.58
N PRO A 228 -1.06 7.86 -14.74
CA PRO A 228 -1.31 7.12 -15.99
C PRO A 228 -0.11 6.26 -16.42
N GLN A 229 1.12 6.80 -16.37
CA GLN A 229 2.32 6.05 -16.76
C GLN A 229 2.60 4.88 -15.80
N PHE A 230 2.32 5.06 -14.49
CA PHE A 230 2.38 3.96 -13.52
C PHE A 230 1.33 2.90 -13.82
N GLY A 231 0.10 3.27 -14.18
CA GLY A 231 -0.97 2.34 -14.58
C GLY A 231 -0.62 1.49 -15.80
N GLU A 232 -0.05 2.13 -16.83
CA GLU A 232 0.45 1.43 -18.01
C GLU A 232 1.59 0.46 -17.65
N GLY A 233 2.53 0.90 -16.79
CA GLY A 233 3.62 0.08 -16.31
C GLY A 233 3.15 -1.11 -15.47
N ILE A 234 2.19 -0.93 -14.58
CA ILE A 234 1.56 -2.00 -13.79
C ILE A 234 0.93 -3.02 -14.75
N THR A 235 0.09 -2.57 -15.69
CA THR A 235 -0.54 -3.45 -16.69
C THR A 235 0.49 -4.28 -17.44
N GLN A 236 1.56 -3.64 -17.92
CA GLN A 236 2.61 -4.34 -18.65
C GLN A 236 3.29 -5.40 -17.78
N LEU A 237 3.82 -5.01 -16.60
CA LEU A 237 4.63 -5.90 -15.77
C LEU A 237 3.83 -7.04 -15.12
N THR A 238 2.51 -6.86 -14.94
CA THR A 238 1.63 -7.92 -14.45
C THR A 238 1.23 -8.90 -15.57
N THR A 239 1.14 -8.44 -16.82
CA THR A 239 0.73 -9.30 -17.95
C THR A 239 1.88 -10.04 -18.60
N ASP A 240 3.11 -9.49 -18.58
CA ASP A 240 4.29 -10.12 -19.20
C ASP A 240 5.03 -11.11 -18.25
N GLY A 241 4.55 -11.29 -17.02
CA GLY A 241 5.13 -12.18 -16.02
C GLY A 241 6.27 -11.57 -15.20
N SER A 242 6.68 -10.33 -15.48
CA SER A 242 7.77 -9.66 -14.74
C SER A 242 7.42 -9.49 -13.26
N PHE A 243 6.17 -9.13 -12.95
CA PHE A 243 5.73 -8.98 -11.56
C PHE A 243 5.72 -10.32 -10.82
N HIS A 244 5.36 -11.43 -11.48
CA HIS A 244 5.45 -12.76 -10.88
C HIS A 244 6.91 -13.12 -10.49
N LYS A 245 7.87 -12.75 -11.35
CA LYS A 245 9.29 -12.90 -11.00
C LYS A 245 9.68 -12.04 -9.80
N MET A 246 9.21 -10.79 -9.72
CA MET A 246 9.46 -9.91 -8.56
C MET A 246 8.90 -10.51 -7.26
N LEU A 247 7.72 -11.15 -7.31
CA LEU A 247 7.17 -11.87 -6.16
C LEU A 247 8.08 -13.03 -5.73
N THR A 248 8.55 -13.83 -6.69
CA THR A 248 9.46 -14.95 -6.41
C THR A 248 10.78 -14.47 -5.80
N ASP A 249 11.37 -13.41 -6.36
CA ASP A 249 12.61 -12.81 -5.86
C ASP A 249 12.41 -12.24 -4.43
N ALA A 250 11.25 -11.62 -4.16
CA ALA A 250 10.91 -11.08 -2.85
C ALA A 250 10.68 -12.17 -1.79
N ILE A 251 10.08 -13.31 -2.17
CA ILE A 251 9.98 -14.50 -1.30
C ILE A 251 11.38 -14.95 -0.90
N GLY A 252 12.28 -15.18 -1.87
CA GLY A 252 13.66 -15.60 -1.60
C GLY A 252 14.43 -14.62 -0.71
N ALA A 253 14.22 -13.31 -0.92
CA ALA A 253 14.84 -12.26 -0.09
C ALA A 253 14.30 -12.25 1.35
N TRP A 254 13.00 -12.49 1.52
CA TRP A 254 12.38 -12.61 2.84
C TRP A 254 12.89 -13.84 3.59
N ASP A 255 12.86 -15.02 2.97
CA ASP A 255 13.26 -16.28 3.57
C ASP A 255 14.75 -16.28 3.98
N ALA A 256 15.61 -15.67 3.16
CA ALA A 256 17.04 -15.52 3.47
C ALA A 256 17.28 -14.68 4.74
N LYS A 257 16.42 -13.70 5.03
CA LYS A 257 16.50 -12.81 6.20
C LYS A 257 15.79 -13.38 7.42
N ASN A 258 14.75 -14.16 7.20
CA ASN A 258 13.86 -14.69 8.22
C ASN A 258 13.71 -16.21 8.05
N PRO A 259 14.80 -16.98 8.23
CA PRO A 259 14.70 -18.43 8.10
C PRO A 259 13.64 -18.94 9.09
N PRO A 260 12.79 -19.90 8.67
CA PRO A 260 11.80 -20.49 9.56
C PRO A 260 12.46 -21.02 10.83
N LYS A 261 11.89 -20.72 11.97
CA LYS A 261 12.34 -21.36 13.23
C LYS A 261 11.85 -22.81 13.23
N GLU A 262 12.78 -23.73 13.50
CA GLU A 262 12.48 -25.16 13.68
C GLU A 262 11.68 -25.41 14.99
#